data_54987ddecede1f0665c6b16ed4d81b44
#
_entry.id   54987ddecede1f0665c6b16ed4d81b44
#
_cell.length_a   1.000
_cell.length_b   1.000
_cell.length_c   1.000
_cell.angle_alpha   90.00
_cell.angle_beta   90.00
_cell.angle_gamma   90.00
#
_symmetry.space_group_name_H-M   'P 1'
#
loop_
_entity.id
_entity.type
_entity.pdbx_description
1 polymer ?
#
loop_
_entity_poly.entity_id
_entity_poly.type
_entity_poly.pdbx_seq_one_letter_code
_entity_poly.pdbx_strand_id
1 'polypeptide(L)'
;MAGIPDSVDVVSIWGNWSNITEAQKKDLKFCQEVKGTRFTMCFIITSVGTQITPQHIYDNWESMGFASQQEAVNDFWGWPSDESDKEAVEASIRKYANAIADTINKYGYDGFDIDYEPNYGNKGNIVDDDDRMFIFVDELGKHFGPKSGTGKLLIIDGEPQSIKNRPDVGPYFDYFIIQAYKPGNDNNLDKRLIDGGVAGPGLVQTYGSVMSEEQITKMTIMTENFEAVDAAMDGGYPYTDRYGT
;
A
#
# COMPACT_ATOMS: atom_id res chain seq x y z
N MET A 1 -11.36 -9.95 16.35
CA MET A 1 -11.61 -10.17 14.90
C MET A 1 -12.88 -10.99 14.64
N ALA A 2 -13.21 -12.03 15.41
CA ALA A 2 -14.42 -12.84 15.18
C ALA A 2 -15.74 -12.03 15.18
N GLY A 3 -15.77 -10.85 15.80
CA GLY A 3 -16.89 -9.91 15.76
C GLY A 3 -17.03 -9.04 14.50
N ILE A 4 -16.13 -9.18 13.51
CA ILE A 4 -16.24 -8.47 12.23
C ILE A 4 -17.51 -8.99 11.51
N PRO A 5 -18.35 -8.09 10.94
CA PRO A 5 -19.54 -8.52 10.17
C PRO A 5 -19.16 -9.40 8.97
N ASP A 6 -20.04 -10.34 8.63
CA ASP A 6 -19.81 -11.27 7.50
C ASP A 6 -19.85 -10.57 6.13
N SER A 7 -20.30 -9.31 6.09
CA SER A 7 -20.31 -8.46 4.88
C SER A 7 -19.00 -7.69 4.63
N VAL A 8 -17.97 -7.91 5.46
CA VAL A 8 -16.67 -7.27 5.27
C VAL A 8 -15.75 -8.18 4.46
N ASP A 9 -15.39 -7.75 3.26
CA ASP A 9 -14.58 -8.52 2.32
C ASP A 9 -13.09 -8.40 2.61
N VAL A 10 -12.60 -7.18 2.93
CA VAL A 10 -11.18 -6.88 3.14
C VAL A 10 -10.97 -6.04 4.40
N VAL A 11 -9.93 -6.34 5.15
CA VAL A 11 -9.46 -5.58 6.31
C VAL A 11 -7.96 -5.34 6.18
N SER A 12 -7.55 -4.08 6.12
CA SER A 12 -6.14 -3.69 6.19
C SER A 12 -5.69 -3.52 7.64
N ILE A 13 -4.66 -4.26 8.05
CA ILE A 13 -4.08 -4.20 9.39
C ILE A 13 -2.98 -3.16 9.44
N TRP A 14 -3.30 -2.01 10.03
CA TRP A 14 -2.39 -0.89 10.24
C TRP A 14 -1.64 -1.06 11.56
N GLY A 15 -0.32 -1.05 11.50
CA GLY A 15 0.52 -1.21 12.69
C GLY A 15 0.29 -2.53 13.45
N ASN A 16 1.15 -2.84 14.41
CA ASN A 16 1.09 -4.03 15.28
C ASN A 16 0.83 -5.39 14.58
N TRP A 17 0.97 -5.44 13.25
CA TRP A 17 0.74 -6.64 12.43
C TRP A 17 1.65 -7.82 12.83
N SER A 18 2.80 -7.56 13.47
CA SER A 18 3.75 -8.58 13.94
C SER A 18 3.50 -9.04 15.37
N ASN A 19 2.71 -8.29 16.16
CA ASN A 19 2.49 -8.55 17.59
C ASN A 19 1.07 -9.04 17.85
N ILE A 20 0.66 -10.13 17.19
CA ILE A 20 -0.65 -10.73 17.37
C ILE A 20 -0.58 -11.92 18.33
N THR A 21 -1.51 -11.96 19.29
CA THR A 21 -1.65 -13.04 20.27
C THR A 21 -2.17 -14.32 19.62
N GLU A 22 -2.02 -15.46 20.28
CA GLU A 22 -2.57 -16.74 19.81
C GLU A 22 -4.11 -16.71 19.65
N ALA A 23 -4.81 -15.95 20.49
CA ALA A 23 -6.25 -15.75 20.33
C ALA A 23 -6.56 -14.98 19.05
N GLN A 24 -5.82 -13.90 18.76
CA GLN A 24 -5.99 -13.11 17.54
C GLN A 24 -5.63 -13.92 16.27
N LYS A 25 -4.62 -14.79 16.32
CA LYS A 25 -4.30 -15.72 15.22
C LYS A 25 -5.45 -16.67 14.92
N LYS A 26 -6.10 -17.22 15.96
CA LYS A 26 -7.29 -18.07 15.80
C LYS A 26 -8.46 -17.32 15.21
N ASP A 27 -8.70 -16.08 15.66
CA ASP A 27 -9.73 -15.21 15.12
C ASP A 27 -9.46 -14.84 13.66
N LEU A 28 -8.21 -14.50 13.31
CA LEU A 28 -7.78 -14.23 11.95
C LEU A 28 -8.11 -15.42 11.04
N LYS A 29 -7.66 -16.61 11.43
CA LYS A 29 -7.92 -17.83 10.69
C LYS A 29 -9.41 -18.13 10.54
N PHE A 30 -10.20 -17.93 11.59
CA PHE A 30 -11.64 -18.09 11.52
C PHE A 30 -12.28 -17.12 10.52
N CYS A 31 -11.89 -15.87 10.54
CA CYS A 31 -12.42 -14.88 9.59
C CYS A 31 -12.05 -15.22 8.15
N GLN A 32 -10.79 -15.65 7.92
CA GLN A 32 -10.33 -16.05 6.58
C GLN A 32 -11.04 -17.30 6.06
N GLU A 33 -11.13 -18.38 6.87
CA GLU A 33 -11.61 -19.68 6.43
C GLU A 33 -13.15 -19.83 6.46
N VAL A 34 -13.81 -19.13 7.39
CA VAL A 34 -15.27 -19.29 7.61
C VAL A 34 -16.06 -18.12 7.06
N LYS A 35 -15.57 -16.88 7.23
CA LYS A 35 -16.27 -15.68 6.74
C LYS A 35 -15.83 -15.27 5.33
N GLY A 36 -14.65 -15.72 4.88
CA GLY A 36 -14.05 -15.31 3.61
C GLY A 36 -13.44 -13.92 3.62
N THR A 37 -13.35 -13.28 4.80
CA THR A 37 -12.72 -11.95 4.94
C THR A 37 -11.23 -12.04 4.69
N ARG A 38 -10.70 -11.18 3.83
CA ARG A 38 -9.26 -11.09 3.52
C ARG A 38 -8.60 -10.08 4.44
N PHE A 39 -7.39 -10.38 4.89
CA PHE A 39 -6.62 -9.50 5.77
C PHE A 39 -5.29 -9.16 5.12
N THR A 40 -5.05 -7.89 4.85
CA THR A 40 -3.79 -7.40 4.32
C THR A 40 -2.96 -6.76 5.43
N MET A 41 -1.64 -6.93 5.35
CA MET A 41 -0.71 -6.12 6.14
C MET A 41 -0.60 -4.75 5.47
N CYS A 42 -0.71 -3.67 6.24
CA CYS A 42 -0.65 -2.31 5.72
C CYS A 42 0.38 -1.49 6.49
N PHE A 43 1.20 -0.73 5.76
CA PHE A 43 2.02 0.34 6.30
C PHE A 43 2.53 1.29 5.21
N ILE A 44 2.93 2.49 5.66
CA ILE A 44 3.44 3.52 4.77
C ILE A 44 4.80 3.10 4.20
N ILE A 45 4.97 3.25 2.89
CA ILE A 45 6.22 3.02 2.19
C ILE A 45 6.90 4.36 1.93
N THR A 46 8.15 4.48 2.37
CA THR A 46 9.01 5.63 2.07
C THR A 46 10.34 5.20 1.48
N SER A 47 11.10 4.39 2.19
CA SER A 47 12.45 3.93 1.81
C SER A 47 12.58 2.43 1.98
N VAL A 48 13.61 1.88 1.37
CA VAL A 48 14.05 0.50 1.63
C VAL A 48 14.24 0.30 3.14
N GLY A 49 13.62 -0.75 3.66
CA GLY A 49 13.69 -1.11 5.09
C GLY A 49 12.60 -0.53 5.97
N THR A 50 11.76 0.39 5.46
CA THR A 50 10.64 0.96 6.23
C THR A 50 9.82 -0.13 6.89
N GLN A 51 9.56 0.00 8.20
CA GLN A 51 8.73 -0.86 9.06
C GLN A 51 9.21 -2.30 9.31
N ILE A 52 10.11 -2.87 8.49
CA ILE A 52 10.53 -4.27 8.65
C ILE A 52 12.04 -4.46 8.90
N THR A 53 12.80 -3.39 8.98
CA THR A 53 14.19 -3.47 9.45
C THR A 53 14.21 -4.00 10.90
N PRO A 54 15.00 -5.04 11.20
CA PRO A 54 15.07 -5.58 12.56
C PRO A 54 15.50 -4.53 13.59
N GLN A 55 14.82 -4.52 14.74
CA GLN A 55 15.06 -3.51 15.79
C GLN A 55 16.53 -3.45 16.23
N HIS A 56 17.23 -4.59 16.26
CA HIS A 56 18.64 -4.60 16.67
C HIS A 56 19.57 -3.81 15.74
N ILE A 57 19.19 -3.55 14.48
CA ILE A 57 19.93 -2.69 13.56
C ILE A 57 19.84 -1.23 14.02
N TYR A 58 18.64 -0.82 14.45
CA TYR A 58 18.42 0.52 15.01
C TYR A 58 19.08 0.73 16.38
N ASP A 59 19.14 -0.33 17.22
CA ASP A 59 19.63 -0.21 18.60
C ASP A 59 21.15 -0.30 18.70
N ASN A 60 21.81 -0.98 17.74
CA ASN A 60 23.23 -1.34 17.87
C ASN A 60 24.15 -0.70 16.83
N TRP A 61 23.67 0.23 16.02
CA TRP A 61 24.44 0.82 14.91
C TRP A 61 25.79 1.38 15.33
N GLU A 62 25.90 2.07 16.49
CA GLU A 62 27.18 2.58 17.03
C GLU A 62 28.15 1.44 17.35
N SER A 63 27.68 0.39 18.02
CA SER A 63 28.52 -0.76 18.37
C SER A 63 28.92 -1.60 17.17
N MET A 64 28.17 -1.52 16.07
CA MET A 64 28.49 -2.12 14.77
C MET A 64 29.49 -1.28 13.97
N GLY A 65 29.81 -0.06 14.43
CA GLY A 65 30.82 0.82 13.83
C GLY A 65 30.29 1.76 12.74
N PHE A 66 28.98 1.94 12.62
CA PHE A 66 28.38 2.86 11.66
C PHE A 66 28.38 4.30 12.18
N ALA A 67 28.41 5.28 11.29
CA ALA A 67 28.37 6.69 11.63
C ALA A 67 26.94 7.20 11.92
N SER A 68 25.92 6.47 11.48
CA SER A 68 24.51 6.77 11.74
C SER A 68 23.65 5.52 11.67
N GLN A 69 22.46 5.61 12.29
CA GLN A 69 21.41 4.57 12.20
C GLN A 69 21.01 4.30 10.73
N GLN A 70 20.91 5.36 9.92
CA GLN A 70 20.57 5.23 8.50
C GLN A 70 21.65 4.46 7.72
N GLU A 71 22.94 4.68 8.04
CA GLU A 71 24.03 3.92 7.41
C GLU A 71 23.92 2.43 7.74
N ALA A 72 23.62 2.07 8.98
CA ALA A 72 23.41 0.67 9.38
C ALA A 72 22.20 0.05 8.65
N VAL A 73 21.12 0.79 8.50
CA VAL A 73 19.94 0.35 7.73
C VAL A 73 20.30 0.15 6.25
N ASN A 74 21.03 1.11 5.66
CA ASN A 74 21.47 1.01 4.27
C ASN A 74 22.36 -0.23 4.04
N ASP A 75 23.34 -0.44 4.93
CA ASP A 75 24.21 -1.63 4.87
C ASP A 75 23.42 -2.93 4.98
N PHE A 76 22.53 -3.01 5.97
CA PHE A 76 21.69 -4.19 6.17
C PHE A 76 20.87 -4.56 4.92
N TRP A 77 20.34 -3.56 4.24
CA TRP A 77 19.52 -3.77 3.02
C TRP A 77 20.36 -3.85 1.75
N GLY A 78 21.64 -3.45 1.79
CA GLY A 78 22.52 -3.39 0.64
C GLY A 78 22.28 -2.15 -0.23
N TRP A 79 21.74 -1.07 0.35
CA TRP A 79 21.56 0.20 -0.34
C TRP A 79 22.92 0.85 -0.60
N PRO A 80 23.30 1.16 -1.85
CA PRO A 80 24.61 1.67 -2.16
C PRO A 80 24.79 3.13 -1.69
N SER A 81 26.01 3.49 -1.34
CA SER A 81 26.36 4.89 -1.05
C SER A 81 26.37 5.77 -2.31
N ASP A 82 26.60 5.16 -3.48
CA ASP A 82 26.51 5.80 -4.80
C ASP A 82 25.28 5.24 -5.53
N GLU A 83 24.21 6.02 -5.57
CA GLU A 83 22.96 5.65 -6.23
C GLU A 83 23.04 5.62 -7.77
N SER A 84 24.19 5.95 -8.36
CA SER A 84 24.45 5.73 -9.78
C SER A 84 24.65 4.24 -10.11
N ASP A 85 24.97 3.40 -9.10
CA ASP A 85 24.98 1.95 -9.21
C ASP A 85 23.53 1.41 -9.22
N LYS A 86 22.94 1.41 -10.41
CA LYS A 86 21.54 1.02 -10.60
C LYS A 86 21.27 -0.45 -10.28
N GLU A 87 22.28 -1.32 -10.47
CA GLU A 87 22.14 -2.75 -10.15
C GLU A 87 22.06 -2.96 -8.64
N ALA A 88 22.88 -2.28 -7.87
CA ALA A 88 22.84 -2.35 -6.39
C ALA A 88 21.55 -1.73 -5.84
N VAL A 89 21.09 -0.59 -6.40
CA VAL A 89 19.80 0.02 -6.04
C VAL A 89 18.66 -0.95 -6.29
N GLU A 90 18.56 -1.54 -7.48
CA GLU A 90 17.52 -2.51 -7.83
C GLU A 90 17.57 -3.73 -6.92
N ALA A 91 18.76 -4.30 -6.70
CA ALA A 91 18.93 -5.48 -5.83
C ALA A 91 18.44 -5.21 -4.39
N SER A 92 18.73 -4.03 -3.85
CA SER A 92 18.29 -3.60 -2.52
C SER A 92 16.76 -3.47 -2.44
N ILE A 93 16.12 -2.85 -3.44
CA ILE A 93 14.66 -2.72 -3.50
C ILE A 93 13.99 -4.10 -3.58
N ARG A 94 14.49 -4.98 -4.45
CA ARG A 94 13.97 -6.35 -4.59
C ARG A 94 14.14 -7.17 -3.32
N LYS A 95 15.29 -7.05 -2.64
CA LYS A 95 15.53 -7.69 -1.33
C LYS A 95 14.48 -7.24 -0.30
N TYR A 96 14.18 -5.95 -0.25
CA TYR A 96 13.18 -5.40 0.65
C TYR A 96 11.77 -5.91 0.33
N ALA A 97 11.35 -5.88 -0.94
CA ALA A 97 10.07 -6.40 -1.37
C ALA A 97 9.87 -7.89 -1.03
N ASN A 98 10.90 -8.71 -1.24
CA ASN A 98 10.88 -10.12 -0.86
C ASN A 98 10.76 -10.31 0.66
N ALA A 99 11.44 -9.49 1.46
CA ALA A 99 11.34 -9.57 2.92
C ALA A 99 9.94 -9.18 3.44
N ILE A 100 9.23 -8.27 2.75
CA ILE A 100 7.81 -7.99 3.00
C ILE A 100 6.98 -9.24 2.70
N ALA A 101 7.20 -9.88 1.56
CA ALA A 101 6.47 -11.09 1.18
C ALA A 101 6.68 -12.23 2.19
N ASP A 102 7.92 -12.44 2.63
CA ASP A 102 8.25 -13.42 3.66
C ASP A 102 7.54 -13.11 4.99
N THR A 103 7.47 -11.83 5.36
CA THR A 103 6.79 -11.37 6.57
C THR A 103 5.29 -11.65 6.50
N ILE A 104 4.64 -11.32 5.39
CA ILE A 104 3.22 -11.58 5.16
C ILE A 104 2.92 -13.08 5.24
N ASN A 105 3.74 -13.89 4.60
CA ASN A 105 3.61 -15.36 4.65
C ASN A 105 3.80 -15.90 6.07
N LYS A 106 4.78 -15.41 6.80
CA LYS A 106 5.07 -15.79 8.19
C LYS A 106 3.89 -15.55 9.13
N TYR A 107 3.20 -14.42 8.97
CA TYR A 107 2.05 -14.07 9.82
C TYR A 107 0.70 -14.54 9.28
N GLY A 108 0.67 -15.08 8.06
CA GLY A 108 -0.53 -15.67 7.46
C GLY A 108 -1.54 -14.66 6.94
N TYR A 109 -1.09 -13.46 6.55
CA TYR A 109 -1.97 -12.47 5.91
C TYR A 109 -2.24 -12.82 4.43
N ASP A 110 -3.34 -12.29 3.90
CA ASP A 110 -3.84 -12.54 2.56
C ASP A 110 -3.27 -11.58 1.51
N GLY A 111 -2.38 -10.69 1.87
CA GLY A 111 -1.78 -9.75 0.94
C GLY A 111 -1.11 -8.56 1.59
N PHE A 112 -0.70 -7.62 0.74
CA PHE A 112 -0.08 -6.37 1.13
C PHE A 112 -0.89 -5.17 0.64
N ASP A 113 -1.05 -4.19 1.49
CA ASP A 113 -1.65 -2.90 1.20
C ASP A 113 -0.56 -1.83 1.37
N ILE A 114 -0.18 -1.23 0.24
CA ILE A 114 0.88 -0.21 0.19
C ILE A 114 0.25 1.13 0.52
N ASP A 115 0.50 1.66 1.71
CA ASP A 115 0.17 3.05 2.02
C ASP A 115 1.18 3.98 1.33
N TYR A 116 0.73 4.65 0.25
CA TYR A 116 1.54 5.48 -0.63
C TYR A 116 1.05 6.92 -0.62
N GLU A 117 1.75 7.79 0.11
CA GLU A 117 1.35 9.18 0.37
C GLU A 117 2.48 10.20 0.08
N PRO A 118 2.99 10.31 -1.16
CA PRO A 118 4.16 11.14 -1.48
C PRO A 118 3.94 12.64 -1.26
N ASN A 119 2.69 13.12 -1.32
CA ASN A 119 2.37 14.55 -1.21
C ASN A 119 2.11 15.00 0.24
N TYR A 120 2.03 14.08 1.21
CA TYR A 120 1.85 14.38 2.64
C TYR A 120 3.15 14.42 3.44
N GLY A 121 4.29 14.70 2.79
CA GLY A 121 5.59 14.85 3.44
C GLY A 121 6.35 13.54 3.65
N ASN A 122 5.83 12.44 3.16
CA ASN A 122 6.49 11.14 3.19
C ASN A 122 7.55 11.06 2.09
N LYS A 123 8.81 11.26 2.47
CA LYS A 123 9.97 11.27 1.57
C LYS A 123 10.83 10.04 1.77
N GLY A 124 11.45 9.56 0.70
CA GLY A 124 12.35 8.43 0.78
C GLY A 124 12.80 7.87 -0.55
N ASN A 125 13.74 6.97 -0.50
CA ASN A 125 14.42 6.49 -1.69
C ASN A 125 13.59 5.56 -2.61
N ILE A 126 12.41 5.14 -2.18
CA ILE A 126 11.43 4.45 -3.04
C ILE A 126 10.35 5.46 -3.49
N VAL A 127 9.72 6.16 -2.55
CA VAL A 127 8.53 6.98 -2.81
C VAL A 127 8.81 8.20 -3.69
N ASP A 128 10.03 8.71 -3.68
CA ASP A 128 10.42 9.90 -4.45
C ASP A 128 10.85 9.60 -5.91
N ASP A 129 10.82 8.33 -6.33
CA ASP A 129 11.26 7.91 -7.67
C ASP A 129 10.31 6.85 -8.24
N ASP A 130 9.55 7.20 -9.29
CA ASP A 130 8.56 6.31 -9.90
C ASP A 130 9.18 5.03 -10.49
N ASP A 131 10.44 5.08 -10.98
CA ASP A 131 11.14 3.88 -11.48
C ASP A 131 11.49 2.92 -10.34
N ARG A 132 11.89 3.45 -9.20
CA ARG A 132 12.15 2.64 -7.99
C ARG A 132 10.86 2.07 -7.43
N MET A 133 9.79 2.84 -7.45
CA MET A 133 8.46 2.35 -7.08
C MET A 133 8.01 1.24 -8.03
N PHE A 134 8.29 1.35 -9.33
CA PHE A 134 8.03 0.26 -10.28
C PHE A 134 8.80 -1.02 -9.94
N ILE A 135 10.10 -0.93 -9.65
CA ILE A 135 10.93 -2.09 -9.27
C ILE A 135 10.34 -2.77 -8.02
N PHE A 136 9.91 -1.97 -7.05
CA PHE A 136 9.30 -2.45 -5.82
C PHE A 136 7.98 -3.20 -6.09
N VAL A 137 7.10 -2.61 -6.87
CA VAL A 137 5.80 -3.21 -7.25
C VAL A 137 5.99 -4.44 -8.14
N ASP A 138 6.94 -4.40 -9.09
CA ASP A 138 7.27 -5.54 -9.96
C ASP A 138 7.71 -6.77 -9.14
N GLU A 139 8.55 -6.57 -8.13
CA GLU A 139 8.98 -7.67 -7.26
C GLU A 139 7.83 -8.18 -6.39
N LEU A 140 7.06 -7.28 -5.76
CA LEU A 140 5.86 -7.67 -5.00
C LEU A 140 4.85 -8.42 -5.86
N GLY A 141 4.71 -8.04 -7.12
CA GLY A 141 3.81 -8.65 -8.10
C GLY A 141 4.11 -10.12 -8.43
N LYS A 142 5.28 -10.64 -8.02
CA LYS A 142 5.59 -12.08 -8.08
C LYS A 142 4.93 -12.86 -6.95
N HIS A 143 4.55 -12.19 -5.87
CA HIS A 143 4.00 -12.79 -4.66
C HIS A 143 2.52 -12.45 -4.46
N PHE A 144 2.09 -11.28 -4.89
CA PHE A 144 0.78 -10.71 -4.63
C PHE A 144 0.15 -10.14 -5.90
N GLY A 145 -1.17 -9.89 -5.86
CA GLY A 145 -1.89 -9.27 -6.95
C GLY A 145 -2.18 -10.21 -8.13
N PRO A 146 -2.86 -9.68 -9.14
CA PRO A 146 -3.38 -10.49 -10.25
C PRO A 146 -2.28 -11.16 -11.09
N LYS A 147 -1.07 -10.59 -11.12
CA LYS A 147 0.04 -11.16 -11.91
C LYS A 147 0.72 -12.33 -11.23
N SER A 148 0.62 -12.46 -9.89
CA SER A 148 1.30 -13.51 -9.13
C SER A 148 0.70 -14.90 -9.30
N GLY A 149 -0.61 -14.99 -9.56
CA GLY A 149 -1.37 -16.23 -9.57
C GLY A 149 -1.53 -16.89 -8.19
N THR A 150 -1.09 -16.26 -7.10
CA THR A 150 -1.16 -16.80 -5.72
C THR A 150 -2.53 -16.64 -5.07
N GLY A 151 -3.37 -15.75 -5.62
CA GLY A 151 -4.63 -15.35 -5.02
C GLY A 151 -4.49 -14.41 -3.82
N LYS A 152 -3.27 -13.99 -3.46
CA LYS A 152 -3.04 -12.96 -2.43
C LYS A 152 -3.16 -11.57 -3.03
N LEU A 153 -3.71 -10.63 -2.26
CA LEU A 153 -3.98 -9.27 -2.72
C LEU A 153 -2.72 -8.40 -2.74
N LEU A 154 -2.63 -7.54 -3.75
CA LEU A 154 -1.76 -6.37 -3.79
C LEU A 154 -2.63 -5.13 -3.94
N ILE A 155 -2.63 -4.29 -2.93
CA ILE A 155 -3.43 -3.07 -2.86
C ILE A 155 -2.48 -1.88 -2.78
N ILE A 156 -2.88 -0.74 -3.29
CA ILE A 156 -2.22 0.54 -3.05
C ILE A 156 -3.26 1.54 -2.54
N ASP A 157 -2.96 2.12 -1.37
CA ASP A 157 -3.80 3.06 -0.64
C ASP A 157 -3.17 4.46 -0.59
N GLY A 158 -3.97 5.47 -0.36
CA GLY A 158 -3.55 6.86 -0.20
C GLY A 158 -3.65 7.67 -1.49
N GLU A 159 -2.56 7.77 -2.21
CA GLU A 159 -2.43 8.57 -3.44
C GLU A 159 -1.95 7.74 -4.64
N PRO A 160 -2.62 6.64 -5.02
CA PRO A 160 -2.18 5.77 -6.12
C PRO A 160 -1.99 6.52 -7.44
N GLN A 161 -2.73 7.61 -7.66
CA GLN A 161 -2.64 8.46 -8.84
C GLN A 161 -1.31 9.22 -8.96
N SER A 162 -0.49 9.22 -7.92
CA SER A 162 0.76 9.99 -7.89
C SER A 162 1.96 9.30 -8.55
N ILE A 163 1.84 8.02 -8.95
CA ILE A 163 2.85 7.30 -9.74
C ILE A 163 2.69 7.66 -11.23
N LYS A 164 3.07 8.90 -11.58
CA LYS A 164 2.70 9.52 -12.88
C LYS A 164 3.51 8.99 -14.07
N ASN A 165 4.79 8.65 -13.84
CA ASN A 165 5.72 8.30 -14.92
C ASN A 165 5.76 6.78 -15.20
N ARG A 166 5.08 5.98 -14.37
CA ARG A 166 5.05 4.54 -14.47
C ARG A 166 3.61 3.99 -14.39
N PRO A 167 2.74 4.36 -15.35
CA PRO A 167 1.37 3.83 -15.37
C PRO A 167 1.31 2.30 -15.51
N ASP A 168 2.39 1.69 -15.99
CA ASP A 168 2.56 0.25 -16.15
C ASP A 168 2.57 -0.53 -14.81
N VAL A 169 2.60 0.14 -13.65
CA VAL A 169 2.35 -0.49 -12.35
C VAL A 169 0.86 -0.82 -12.12
N GLY A 170 -0.07 -0.08 -12.73
CA GLY A 170 -1.50 -0.23 -12.50
C GLY A 170 -2.01 -1.67 -12.57
N PRO A 171 -1.66 -2.46 -13.63
CA PRO A 171 -2.09 -3.85 -13.75
C PRO A 171 -1.53 -4.84 -12.72
N TYR A 172 -0.70 -4.41 -11.78
CA TYR A 172 -0.20 -5.25 -10.68
C TYR A 172 -1.14 -5.27 -9.48
N PHE A 173 -2.02 -4.27 -9.35
CA PHE A 173 -2.90 -4.11 -8.20
C PHE A 173 -4.26 -4.79 -8.39
N ASP A 174 -4.82 -5.30 -7.30
CA ASP A 174 -6.22 -5.72 -7.22
C ASP A 174 -7.13 -4.51 -7.00
N TYR A 175 -6.69 -3.57 -6.15
CA TYR A 175 -7.46 -2.38 -5.80
C TYR A 175 -6.59 -1.15 -5.68
N PHE A 176 -7.18 -0.01 -6.08
CA PHE A 176 -6.74 1.34 -5.77
C PHE A 176 -7.64 1.88 -4.66
N ILE A 177 -7.07 2.21 -3.50
CA ILE A 177 -7.80 2.85 -2.42
C ILE A 177 -7.43 4.34 -2.40
N ILE A 178 -8.41 5.20 -2.58
CA ILE A 178 -8.24 6.65 -2.50
C ILE A 178 -8.75 7.11 -1.14
N GLN A 179 -7.88 7.71 -0.34
CA GLN A 179 -8.24 8.36 0.92
C GLN A 179 -8.99 9.67 0.63
N ALA A 180 -10.28 9.54 0.34
CA ALA A 180 -11.15 10.64 -0.02
C ALA A 180 -11.86 11.25 1.20
N TYR A 181 -11.12 11.47 2.27
CA TYR A 181 -11.67 11.96 3.53
C TYR A 181 -12.35 13.31 3.39
N LYS A 182 -13.62 13.39 3.81
CA LYS A 182 -14.45 14.60 3.77
C LYS A 182 -14.46 15.26 2.38
N PRO A 183 -14.88 14.57 1.31
CA PRO A 183 -14.79 15.09 -0.05
C PRO A 183 -15.64 16.33 -0.28
N GLY A 184 -16.68 16.54 0.52
CA GLY A 184 -17.55 17.72 0.52
C GLY A 184 -18.57 17.78 -0.62
N ASN A 185 -18.33 17.12 -1.75
CA ASN A 185 -19.25 17.01 -2.88
C ASN A 185 -18.79 15.96 -3.89
N ASP A 186 -19.73 15.52 -4.74
CA ASP A 186 -19.53 14.49 -5.76
C ASP A 186 -18.43 14.87 -6.76
N ASN A 187 -18.35 16.15 -7.14
CA ASN A 187 -17.31 16.64 -8.05
C ASN A 187 -15.88 16.44 -7.50
N ASN A 188 -15.70 16.41 -6.17
CA ASN A 188 -14.40 16.08 -5.58
C ASN A 188 -14.03 14.61 -5.83
N LEU A 189 -14.98 13.70 -5.70
CA LEU A 189 -14.79 12.26 -5.96
C LEU A 189 -14.55 12.00 -7.45
N ASP A 190 -15.33 12.62 -8.34
CA ASP A 190 -15.12 12.56 -9.79
C ASP A 190 -13.73 13.03 -10.22
N LYS A 191 -13.24 14.11 -9.61
CA LYS A 191 -11.90 14.62 -9.89
C LYS A 191 -10.80 13.67 -9.43
N ARG A 192 -10.96 13.01 -8.29
CA ARG A 192 -9.98 12.00 -7.82
C ARG A 192 -9.93 10.80 -8.74
N LEU A 193 -11.07 10.38 -9.27
CA LEU A 193 -11.16 9.23 -10.17
C LEU A 193 -10.75 9.59 -11.60
N ILE A 194 -11.28 10.68 -12.17
CA ILE A 194 -11.27 10.93 -13.62
C ILE A 194 -10.49 12.19 -13.99
N ASP A 195 -10.97 13.37 -13.54
CA ASP A 195 -10.57 14.65 -14.14
C ASP A 195 -9.28 15.25 -13.56
N GLY A 196 -8.88 14.81 -12.37
CA GLY A 196 -7.78 15.42 -11.65
C GLY A 196 -8.13 16.79 -11.03
N GLY A 197 -7.12 17.40 -10.37
CA GLY A 197 -7.27 18.72 -9.74
C GLY A 197 -7.65 18.67 -8.26
N VAL A 198 -7.75 17.47 -7.68
CA VAL A 198 -7.79 17.24 -6.23
C VAL A 198 -6.69 16.22 -5.90
N ALA A 199 -5.69 16.62 -5.13
CA ALA A 199 -4.52 15.80 -4.80
C ALA A 199 -3.76 15.23 -6.04
N GLY A 200 -3.73 15.99 -7.14
CA GLY A 200 -3.01 15.62 -8.37
C GLY A 200 -3.92 15.20 -9.54
N PRO A 201 -3.45 14.32 -10.44
CA PRO A 201 -4.27 13.77 -11.53
C PRO A 201 -5.35 12.85 -10.98
N GLY A 202 -6.37 12.54 -11.81
CA GLY A 202 -7.28 11.45 -11.52
C GLY A 202 -6.64 10.09 -11.85
N LEU A 203 -7.13 9.01 -11.25
CA LEU A 203 -6.66 7.65 -11.56
C LEU A 203 -6.73 7.31 -13.04
N VAL A 204 -7.83 7.70 -13.71
CA VAL A 204 -8.01 7.49 -15.15
C VAL A 204 -6.97 8.26 -15.96
N GLN A 205 -6.59 9.47 -15.53
CA GLN A 205 -5.51 10.20 -16.21
C GLN A 205 -4.16 9.52 -16.03
N THR A 206 -3.90 8.95 -14.86
CA THR A 206 -2.62 8.26 -14.58
C THR A 206 -2.52 6.94 -15.31
N TYR A 207 -3.55 6.09 -15.25
CA TYR A 207 -3.48 4.70 -15.70
C TYR A 207 -4.19 4.41 -17.02
N GLY A 208 -4.94 5.37 -17.58
CA GLY A 208 -5.76 5.19 -18.78
C GLY A 208 -4.98 4.87 -20.07
N SER A 209 -3.65 5.04 -20.07
CA SER A 209 -2.80 4.60 -21.18
C SER A 209 -2.57 3.08 -21.22
N VAL A 210 -2.78 2.37 -20.12
CA VAL A 210 -2.50 0.92 -19.97
C VAL A 210 -3.70 0.11 -19.48
N MET A 211 -4.75 0.77 -19.00
CA MET A 211 -5.97 0.17 -18.48
C MET A 211 -7.19 0.93 -19.00
N SER A 212 -8.32 0.25 -19.20
CA SER A 212 -9.56 0.94 -19.55
C SER A 212 -10.15 1.67 -18.32
N GLU A 213 -10.91 2.73 -18.59
CA GLU A 213 -11.64 3.46 -17.54
C GLU A 213 -12.54 2.52 -16.71
N GLU A 214 -13.21 1.58 -17.37
CA GLU A 214 -14.05 0.57 -16.71
C GLU A 214 -13.24 -0.31 -15.74
N GLN A 215 -12.04 -0.74 -16.13
CA GLN A 215 -11.16 -1.52 -15.25
C GLN A 215 -10.73 -0.70 -14.04
N ILE A 216 -10.25 0.54 -14.26
CA ILE A 216 -9.81 1.45 -13.20
C ILE A 216 -10.96 1.70 -12.22
N THR A 217 -12.15 2.03 -12.73
CA THR A 217 -13.33 2.29 -11.89
C THR A 217 -13.73 1.10 -11.03
N LYS A 218 -13.73 -0.11 -11.61
CA LYS A 218 -14.05 -1.35 -10.87
C LYS A 218 -13.05 -1.71 -9.77
N MET A 219 -11.81 -1.26 -9.91
CA MET A 219 -10.73 -1.48 -8.93
C MET A 219 -10.66 -0.38 -7.86
N THR A 220 -11.36 0.73 -8.06
CA THR A 220 -11.27 1.89 -7.17
C THR A 220 -12.19 1.77 -5.98
N ILE A 221 -11.64 1.97 -4.79
CA ILE A 221 -12.36 2.10 -3.52
C ILE A 221 -12.11 3.52 -3.00
N MET A 222 -13.19 4.27 -2.78
CA MET A 222 -13.14 5.57 -2.12
C MET A 222 -13.39 5.36 -0.63
N THR A 223 -12.48 5.87 0.22
CA THR A 223 -12.59 5.66 1.66
C THR A 223 -12.92 6.94 2.40
N GLU A 224 -13.62 6.80 3.53
CA GLU A 224 -13.94 7.87 4.45
C GLU A 224 -13.29 7.64 5.81
N ASN A 225 -12.98 8.73 6.52
CA ASN A 225 -12.36 8.68 7.84
C ASN A 225 -13.41 8.59 8.95
N PHE A 226 -13.60 7.39 9.51
CA PHE A 226 -14.51 7.15 10.63
C PHE A 226 -13.95 7.55 12.00
N GLU A 227 -12.71 7.99 12.11
CA GLU A 227 -12.21 8.66 13.31
C GLU A 227 -12.86 10.04 13.52
N ALA A 228 -13.29 10.67 12.41
CA ALA A 228 -14.09 11.87 12.47
C ALA A 228 -15.54 11.49 12.82
N VAL A 229 -16.05 12.08 13.90
CA VAL A 229 -17.39 11.78 14.45
C VAL A 229 -18.50 11.93 13.40
N ASP A 230 -18.38 12.89 12.49
CA ASP A 230 -19.36 13.20 11.45
C ASP A 230 -19.61 12.02 10.51
N ALA A 231 -18.54 11.39 9.99
CA ALA A 231 -18.66 10.23 9.10
C ALA A 231 -19.31 9.01 9.79
N ALA A 232 -19.02 8.81 11.07
CA ALA A 232 -19.58 7.70 11.84
C ALA A 232 -21.07 7.87 12.16
N MET A 233 -21.54 9.12 12.28
CA MET A 233 -22.93 9.44 12.62
C MET A 233 -23.85 9.47 11.40
N ASP A 234 -23.34 9.93 10.25
CA ASP A 234 -24.15 10.19 9.06
C ASP A 234 -24.15 9.03 8.03
N GLY A 235 -23.44 7.93 8.34
CA GLY A 235 -23.43 6.73 7.49
C GLY A 235 -22.58 6.88 6.20
N GLY A 236 -21.65 7.83 6.19
CA GLY A 236 -20.78 8.11 5.05
C GLY A 236 -21.30 9.22 4.15
N TYR A 237 -20.66 9.37 2.99
CA TYR A 237 -20.98 10.43 2.02
C TYR A 237 -21.86 9.87 0.89
N PRO A 238 -23.08 10.41 0.66
CA PRO A 238 -23.90 10.01 -0.48
C PRO A 238 -23.25 10.52 -1.77
N TYR A 239 -23.03 9.62 -2.71
CA TYR A 239 -22.43 9.93 -4.00
C TYR A 239 -23.41 9.66 -5.13
N THR A 240 -23.56 10.65 -6.00
CA THR A 240 -24.28 10.50 -7.28
C THR A 240 -23.24 10.70 -8.39
N ASP A 241 -23.05 9.69 -9.23
CA ASP A 241 -22.09 9.81 -10.31
C ASP A 241 -22.49 10.89 -11.34
N ARG A 242 -21.56 11.24 -12.24
CA ARG A 242 -21.80 12.26 -13.28
C ARG A 242 -22.93 11.90 -14.27
N TYR A 243 -23.42 10.67 -14.24
CA TYR A 243 -24.54 10.18 -15.05
C TYR A 243 -25.85 10.13 -14.28
N GLY A 244 -25.86 10.48 -13.00
CA GLY A 244 -27.05 10.55 -12.14
C GLY A 244 -27.50 9.23 -11.54
N THR A 245 -26.54 8.25 -11.39
CA THR A 245 -26.80 6.94 -10.75
C THR A 245 -26.12 6.81 -9.41
#